data_6f3c209876934f1950e36391b9bb3c5c
#
_entry.id   6f3c209876934f1950e36391b9bb3c5c
#
_cell.length_a   1.000
_cell.length_b   1.000
_cell.length_c   1.000
_cell.angle_alpha   90.00
_cell.angle_beta   90.00
_cell.angle_gamma   90.00
#
_symmetry.space_group_name_H-M   'P 1'
#
loop_
_entity.id
_entity.type
_entity.pdbx_description
1 polymer ?
#
loop_
_entity_poly.entity_id
_entity_poly.type
_entity_poly.pdbx_seq_one_letter_code
_entity_poly.pdbx_strand_id
1 'polypeptide(L)'
;YIQWLGYRTDVRELLKQCHIVAFPSYYMEGLPKSLIEADAIGRPIISSNSVGCKETVIDGENGFLIQPKDVDALTEKLDLLLGDAELRQKMGKAARAYAEKYFDIKVVIERHLNIYNELVK
;
A
#
# COMPACT_ATOMS: atom_id res chain seq x y z
N TYR A 1 -15.55 13.01 11.60
CA TYR A 1 -15.77 12.09 11.68
C TYR A 1 -15.13 10.76 11.30
N ILE A 2 -14.95 9.94 12.33
CA ILE A 2 -14.38 8.60 12.22
C ILE A 2 -15.49 7.59 12.43
N GLN A 3 -15.59 6.60 11.55
CA GLN A 3 -16.53 5.49 11.67
C GLN A 3 -15.75 4.20 11.91
N TRP A 4 -16.02 3.54 13.03
CA TRP A 4 -15.50 2.21 13.32
C TRP A 4 -16.36 1.16 12.62
N LEU A 5 -15.77 0.42 11.67
CA LEU A 5 -16.50 -0.56 10.87
C LEU A 5 -16.47 -1.97 11.47
N GLY A 6 -15.64 -2.19 12.49
CA GLY A 6 -15.45 -3.50 13.08
C GLY A 6 -14.78 -4.51 12.13
N TYR A 7 -14.94 -5.79 12.40
CA TYR A 7 -14.44 -6.84 11.53
C TYR A 7 -15.28 -6.92 10.25
N ARG A 8 -14.61 -6.90 9.10
CA ARG A 8 -15.25 -6.94 7.78
C ARG A 8 -14.61 -8.02 6.91
N THR A 9 -15.44 -8.70 6.13
CA THR A 9 -15.01 -9.68 5.11
C THR A 9 -15.01 -9.09 3.71
N ASP A 10 -15.55 -7.88 3.53
CA ASP A 10 -15.69 -7.17 2.26
C ASP A 10 -14.67 -6.02 2.11
N VAL A 11 -13.44 -6.20 2.60
CA VAL A 11 -12.38 -5.18 2.57
C VAL A 11 -12.12 -4.67 1.16
N ARG A 12 -12.15 -5.55 0.17
CA ARG A 12 -11.98 -5.18 -1.24
C ARG A 12 -13.01 -4.15 -1.70
N GLU A 13 -14.27 -4.34 -1.31
CA GLU A 13 -15.35 -3.41 -1.69
C GLU A 13 -15.21 -2.07 -0.94
N LEU A 14 -14.73 -2.09 0.30
CA LEU A 14 -14.41 -0.88 1.04
C LEU A 14 -13.26 -0.09 0.38
N LEU A 15 -12.21 -0.77 -0.03
CA LEU A 15 -11.07 -0.16 -0.73
C LEU A 15 -11.48 0.48 -2.06
N LYS A 16 -12.43 -0.11 -2.78
CA LYS A 16 -12.96 0.48 -4.00
C LYS A 16 -13.68 1.81 -3.77
N GLN A 17 -14.24 2.00 -2.60
CA GLN A 17 -14.99 3.20 -2.22
C GLN A 17 -14.11 4.28 -1.60
N CYS A 18 -12.95 3.95 -1.08
CA CYS A 18 -12.06 4.93 -0.47
C CYS A 18 -11.22 5.68 -1.51
N HIS A 19 -10.73 6.85 -1.14
CA HIS A 19 -9.87 7.69 -1.98
C HIS A 19 -8.39 7.53 -1.63
N ILE A 20 -8.11 7.26 -0.37
CA ILE A 20 -6.75 7.17 0.20
C ILE A 20 -6.75 6.05 1.24
N VAL A 21 -5.67 5.30 1.31
CA VAL A 21 -5.45 4.32 2.37
C VAL A 21 -4.35 4.83 3.29
N ALA A 22 -4.69 5.06 4.56
CA ALA A 22 -3.75 5.47 5.58
C ALA A 22 -3.45 4.29 6.51
N PHE A 23 -2.18 3.91 6.60
CA PHE A 23 -1.71 2.80 7.43
C PHE A 23 -0.47 3.21 8.23
N PRO A 24 -0.64 4.09 9.25
CA PRO A 24 0.48 4.64 10.01
C PRO A 24 0.94 3.69 11.13
N SER A 25 1.15 2.43 10.80
CA SER A 25 1.60 1.42 11.76
C SER A 25 3.03 1.70 12.23
N TYR A 26 3.29 1.54 13.51
CA TYR A 26 4.63 1.61 14.09
C TYR A 26 5.14 0.25 14.60
N TYR A 27 4.35 -0.78 14.46
CA TYR A 27 4.77 -2.15 14.74
C TYR A 27 5.60 -2.69 13.59
N MET A 28 6.57 -3.54 13.92
CA MET A 28 7.27 -4.31 12.91
C MET A 28 6.32 -5.39 12.39
N GLU A 29 6.05 -5.31 11.11
CA GLU A 29 5.19 -6.27 10.42
C GLU A 29 5.97 -6.95 9.30
N GLY A 30 5.47 -8.10 8.86
CA GLY A 30 5.78 -8.59 7.52
C GLY A 30 5.19 -7.67 6.47
N LEU A 31 5.11 -8.12 5.24
CA LEU A 31 4.48 -7.33 4.17
C LEU A 31 2.97 -7.22 4.43
N PRO A 32 2.40 -6.03 4.75
CA PRO A 32 1.00 -5.90 5.11
C PRO A 32 0.08 -6.23 3.94
N LYS A 33 -0.79 -7.21 4.10
CA LYS A 33 -1.73 -7.63 3.08
C LYS A 33 -2.68 -6.51 2.66
N SER A 34 -3.13 -5.69 3.60
CA SER A 34 -4.01 -4.55 3.32
C SER A 34 -3.38 -3.52 2.39
N LEU A 35 -2.07 -3.31 2.49
CA LEU A 35 -1.34 -2.39 1.60
C LEU A 35 -1.15 -2.99 0.20
N ILE A 36 -0.90 -4.28 0.10
CA ILE A 36 -0.86 -4.98 -1.18
C ILE A 36 -2.22 -4.89 -1.88
N GLU A 37 -3.31 -5.06 -1.15
CA GLU A 37 -4.67 -4.92 -1.66
C GLU A 37 -4.97 -3.49 -2.10
N ALA A 38 -4.50 -2.49 -1.35
CA ALA A 38 -4.64 -1.07 -1.72
C ALA A 38 -3.91 -0.74 -3.03
N ASP A 39 -2.67 -1.22 -3.19
CA ASP A 39 -1.90 -1.09 -4.44
C ASP A 39 -2.65 -1.76 -5.59
N ALA A 40 -3.13 -2.98 -5.38
CA ALA A 40 -3.84 -3.75 -6.41
C ALA A 40 -5.14 -3.06 -6.90
N ILE A 41 -5.83 -2.34 -6.03
CA ILE A 41 -7.03 -1.57 -6.36
C ILE A 41 -6.69 -0.17 -6.91
N GLY A 42 -5.44 0.22 -6.83
CA GLY A 42 -4.98 1.51 -7.33
C GLY A 42 -5.34 2.67 -6.40
N ARG A 43 -5.12 2.51 -5.10
CA ARG A 43 -5.33 3.57 -4.11
C ARG A 43 -3.99 4.12 -3.64
N PRO A 44 -3.84 5.45 -3.59
CA PRO A 44 -2.63 6.03 -3.00
C PRO A 44 -2.56 5.68 -1.51
N ILE A 45 -1.36 5.39 -1.05
CA ILE A 45 -1.11 4.92 0.32
C ILE A 45 -0.30 5.98 1.07
N ILE A 46 -0.67 6.21 2.34
CA ILE A 46 0.20 6.88 3.30
C ILE A 46 0.54 5.86 4.37
N SER A 47 1.81 5.51 4.48
CA SER A 47 2.26 4.49 5.43
C SER A 47 3.52 4.93 6.17
N SER A 48 3.83 4.23 7.24
CA SER A 48 5.04 4.47 8.00
C SER A 48 6.28 3.91 7.30
N ASN A 49 7.41 4.60 7.43
CA ASN A 49 8.71 4.12 6.99
C ASN A 49 9.24 3.08 7.98
N SER A 50 8.59 1.93 8.01
CA SER A 50 8.92 0.80 8.88
C SER A 50 9.06 -0.47 8.06
N VAL A 51 9.74 -1.47 8.62
CA VAL A 51 9.95 -2.78 7.97
C VAL A 51 8.59 -3.37 7.59
N GLY A 52 8.47 -3.87 6.38
CA GLY A 52 7.23 -4.37 5.80
C GLY A 52 6.42 -3.29 5.11
N CYS A 53 6.05 -2.22 5.81
CA CYS A 53 5.26 -1.12 5.22
C CYS A 53 6.00 -0.43 4.08
N LYS A 54 7.29 -0.13 4.25
CA LYS A 54 8.11 0.53 3.22
C LYS A 54 8.31 -0.30 1.95
N GLU A 55 8.04 -1.59 2.00
CA GLU A 55 8.16 -2.46 0.82
C GLU A 55 6.95 -2.33 -0.13
N THR A 56 5.88 -1.71 0.32
CA THR A 56 4.67 -1.51 -0.48
C THR A 56 4.56 -0.11 -1.08
N VAL A 57 5.37 0.83 -0.62
CA VAL A 57 5.29 2.25 -1.03
C VAL A 57 6.64 2.74 -1.50
N ILE A 58 6.67 3.33 -2.70
CA ILE A 58 7.77 4.15 -3.17
C ILE A 58 7.37 5.61 -2.91
N ASP A 59 8.07 6.26 -1.98
CA ASP A 59 7.73 7.60 -1.52
C ASP A 59 7.66 8.60 -2.69
N GLY A 60 6.52 9.27 -2.79
CA GLY A 60 6.23 10.22 -3.85
C GLY A 60 5.73 9.62 -5.16
N GLU A 61 5.68 8.31 -5.32
CA GLU A 61 5.22 7.63 -6.56
C GLU A 61 3.84 7.01 -6.42
N ASN A 62 3.67 6.00 -5.56
CA ASN A 62 2.39 5.35 -5.32
C ASN A 62 1.76 5.73 -3.97
N GLY A 63 2.39 6.64 -3.26
CA GLY A 63 1.96 7.12 -1.95
C GLY A 63 3.06 7.87 -1.24
N PHE A 64 2.95 7.97 0.07
CA PHE A 64 3.93 8.64 0.92
C PHE A 64 4.35 7.77 2.09
N LEU A 65 5.63 7.83 2.43
CA LEU A 65 6.18 7.27 3.65
C LEU A 65 6.40 8.40 4.66
N ILE A 66 5.96 8.17 5.88
CA ILE A 66 6.15 9.10 7.00
C ILE A 66 6.92 8.40 8.12
N GLN A 67 7.56 9.15 8.99
CA GLN A 67 8.20 8.56 10.16
C GLN A 67 7.13 7.97 11.10
N PRO A 68 7.38 6.82 11.73
CA PRO A 68 6.46 6.25 12.70
C PRO A 68 6.07 7.25 13.79
N LYS A 69 4.79 7.29 14.15
CA LYS A 69 4.22 8.18 15.17
C LYS A 69 4.24 9.69 14.83
N ASP A 70 4.57 10.06 13.61
CA ASP A 70 4.58 11.47 13.18
C ASP A 70 3.18 11.87 12.70
N VAL A 71 2.37 12.37 13.64
CA VAL A 71 0.99 12.81 13.39
C VAL A 71 0.96 14.02 12.44
N ASP A 72 1.89 14.94 12.58
CA ASP A 72 1.94 16.14 11.75
C ASP A 72 2.22 15.79 10.28
N ALA A 73 3.17 14.88 10.04
CA ALA A 73 3.46 14.39 8.70
C ALA A 73 2.25 13.64 8.09
N LEU A 74 1.56 12.83 8.88
CA LEU A 74 0.34 12.14 8.44
C LEU A 74 -0.72 13.16 8.01
N THR A 75 -0.96 14.17 8.83
CA THR A 75 -1.94 15.24 8.56
C THR A 75 -1.58 15.99 7.29
N GLU A 76 -0.31 16.39 7.14
CA GLU A 76 0.17 17.09 5.94
C GLU A 76 -0.08 16.28 4.66
N LYS A 77 0.25 14.99 4.67
CA LYS A 77 0.09 14.13 3.50
C LYS A 77 -1.37 13.82 3.20
N LEU A 78 -2.21 13.69 4.23
CA LEU A 78 -3.66 13.56 4.04
C LEU A 78 -4.25 14.83 3.41
N ASP A 79 -3.91 16.00 3.92
CA ASP A 79 -4.38 17.27 3.37
C ASP A 79 -3.95 17.45 1.90
N LEU A 80 -2.71 17.11 1.59
CA LEU A 80 -2.18 17.17 0.23
C LEU A 80 -3.00 16.29 -0.73
N LEU A 81 -3.22 15.03 -0.36
CA LEU A 81 -3.96 14.09 -1.21
C LEU A 81 -5.45 14.39 -1.27
N LEU A 82 -6.05 14.87 -0.19
CA LEU A 82 -7.46 15.27 -0.20
C LEU A 82 -7.72 16.48 -1.10
N GLY A 83 -6.76 17.40 -1.16
CA GLY A 83 -6.87 18.62 -1.96
C GLY A 83 -6.50 18.46 -3.44
N ASP A 84 -5.92 17.33 -3.84
CA ASP A 84 -5.40 17.15 -5.20
C ASP A 84 -5.88 15.82 -5.83
N ALA A 85 -6.99 15.90 -6.56
CA ALA A 85 -7.56 14.75 -7.25
C ALA A 85 -6.67 14.18 -8.35
N GLU A 86 -5.92 15.02 -9.05
CA GLU A 86 -5.00 14.59 -10.10
C GLU A 86 -3.83 13.80 -9.51
N LEU A 87 -3.29 14.26 -8.38
CA LEU A 87 -2.23 13.55 -7.67
C LEU A 87 -2.73 12.19 -7.17
N ARG A 88 -3.94 12.12 -6.58
CA ARG A 88 -4.53 10.85 -6.19
C ARG A 88 -4.65 9.87 -7.35
N GLN A 89 -5.09 10.36 -8.50
CA GLN A 89 -5.25 9.54 -9.69
C GLN A 89 -3.92 9.05 -10.24
N LYS A 90 -2.92 9.92 -10.28
CA LYS A 90 -1.55 9.58 -10.70
C LYS A 90 -0.92 8.53 -9.80
N MET A 91 -1.02 8.73 -8.49
CA MET A 91 -0.50 7.78 -7.50
C MET A 91 -1.26 6.46 -7.51
N GLY A 92 -2.57 6.49 -7.71
CA GLY A 92 -3.38 5.28 -7.85
C GLY A 92 -2.97 4.42 -9.06
N LYS A 93 -2.69 5.03 -10.18
CA LYS A 93 -2.17 4.33 -11.37
C LYS A 93 -0.79 3.72 -11.10
N ALA A 94 0.08 4.46 -10.43
CA ALA A 94 1.40 3.97 -10.04
C ALA A 94 1.29 2.81 -9.04
N ALA A 95 0.35 2.88 -8.08
CA ALA A 95 0.07 1.81 -7.12
C ALA A 95 -0.35 0.51 -7.84
N ARG A 96 -1.27 0.61 -8.79
CA ARG A 96 -1.70 -0.55 -9.57
C ARG A 96 -0.55 -1.17 -10.38
N ALA A 97 0.24 -0.34 -11.04
CA ALA A 97 1.41 -0.80 -11.79
C ALA A 97 2.45 -1.49 -10.88
N TYR A 98 2.64 -0.96 -9.68
CA TYR A 98 3.53 -1.54 -8.68
C TYR A 98 3.05 -2.93 -8.24
N ALA A 99 1.74 -3.06 -7.96
CA ALA A 99 1.16 -4.35 -7.58
C ALA A 99 1.30 -5.40 -8.69
N GLU A 100 1.05 -5.04 -9.93
CA GLU A 100 1.19 -5.94 -11.08
C GLU A 100 2.63 -6.40 -11.27
N LYS A 101 3.60 -5.53 -11.02
CA LYS A 101 5.02 -5.83 -11.17
C LYS A 101 5.58 -6.73 -10.06
N TYR A 102 5.15 -6.52 -8.81
CA TYR A 102 5.79 -7.14 -7.64
C TYR A 102 4.90 -8.13 -6.88
N PHE A 103 3.58 -7.97 -6.96
CA PHE A 103 2.63 -8.73 -6.13
C PHE A 103 1.69 -9.64 -6.94
N ASP A 104 1.83 -9.68 -8.26
CA ASP A 104 1.08 -10.64 -9.07
C ASP A 104 1.51 -12.05 -8.70
N ILE A 105 0.54 -12.93 -8.47
CA ILE A 105 0.79 -14.32 -8.09
C ILE A 105 1.69 -15.05 -9.12
N LYS A 106 1.60 -14.70 -10.38
CA LYS A 106 2.44 -15.27 -11.44
C LYS A 106 3.91 -14.93 -11.22
N VAL A 107 4.21 -13.69 -10.83
CA VAL A 107 5.58 -13.25 -10.53
C VAL A 107 6.12 -13.98 -9.29
N VAL A 108 5.29 -14.14 -8.27
CA VAL A 108 5.66 -14.86 -7.04
C VAL A 108 5.94 -16.33 -7.34
N ILE A 109 5.08 -16.99 -8.09
CA ILE A 109 5.25 -18.38 -8.51
C ILE A 109 6.54 -18.56 -9.32
N GLU A 110 6.78 -17.70 -10.29
CA GLU A 110 7.98 -17.75 -11.13
C GLU A 110 9.27 -17.65 -10.29
N ARG A 111 9.31 -16.72 -9.34
CA ARG A 111 10.45 -16.57 -8.43
C ARG A 111 10.69 -17.82 -7.58
N HIS A 112 9.62 -18.41 -7.06
CA HIS A 112 9.73 -19.66 -6.28
C HIS A 112 10.22 -20.81 -7.14
N LEU A 113 9.71 -20.97 -8.33
CA LEU A 113 10.15 -22.02 -9.28
C LEU A 113 11.61 -21.86 -9.64
N ASN A 114 12.10 -20.65 -9.85
CA ASN A 114 13.50 -20.37 -10.13
C ASN A 114 14.41 -20.80 -8.96
N ILE A 115 14.01 -20.48 -7.72
CA ILE A 115 14.74 -20.90 -6.53
C ILE A 115 14.76 -22.42 -6.41
N TYR A 116 13.63 -23.09 -6.60
CA TYR A 116 13.56 -24.54 -6.55
C TYR A 116 14.46 -25.20 -7.62
N ASN A 117 14.44 -24.68 -8.83
CA ASN A 117 15.28 -25.17 -9.91
C ASN A 117 16.77 -25.00 -9.63
N GLU A 118 17.16 -23.91 -8.96
CA GLU A 118 18.56 -23.72 -8.53
C GLU A 118 18.97 -24.71 -7.44
N LEU A 119 18.08 -25.03 -6.51
CA LEU A 119 18.35 -25.94 -5.40
C LEU A 119 18.49 -27.42 -5.83
N VAL A 120 17.85 -27.82 -6.91
CA VAL A 120 17.90 -29.22 -7.40
C VAL A 120 18.93 -29.48 -8.49
N LYS A 121 19.75 -28.50 -8.81
CA LYS A 121 20.87 -28.64 -9.75
C LYS A 121 22.04 -29.44 -9.15
#